data_045be236b07b10942838e8154609e722
#
_entry.id   045be236b07b10942838e8154609e722
#
_cell.length_a   1.000
_cell.length_b   1.000
_cell.length_c   1.000
_cell.angle_alpha   90.00
_cell.angle_beta   90.00
_cell.angle_gamma   90.00
#
_symmetry.space_group_name_H-M   'P 1'
#
loop_
_entity.id
_entity.type
_entity.pdbx_description
1 polymer ?
#
loop_
_entity_poly.entity_id
_entity_poly.type
_entity_poly.pdbx_seq_one_letter_code
_entity_poly.pdbx_strand_id
1 'polypeptide(L)'
;VGAFSEIIDRWKDVEIAYYCERGREEDARRGFAKTAKALEFFSNSFGVRYPYPRYAQVAVADFPGGMEHTTCTTQTDACLISKQASLDTDLDFLVAHELAHHWFGNLVTCRDWSHAWLNEGFATYCEFLFAEHDKGRDQADYAFDDDRHSYFKEDAQRYRRPIVSSQYKYPWVLFDRHLYEKGAWVLHMLRSQLGEENWRKAIRSYLLHFRNQSVETTDLIATVEAITGQNLRRFFNQWVSVGEVQIKTRT
;
A
#
# COMPACT_ATOMS: atom_id res chain seq x y z
N VAL A 1 14.86 4.06 20.78
CA VAL A 1 14.58 4.32 22.20
C VAL A 1 14.63 5.82 22.41
N GLY A 2 13.58 6.42 23.00
CA GLY A 2 13.46 7.86 23.23
C GLY A 2 12.41 8.19 24.28
N ALA A 3 12.35 9.47 24.65
CA ALA A 3 11.33 10.01 25.55
C ALA A 3 10.17 10.56 24.69
N PHE A 4 9.21 9.70 24.37
CA PHE A 4 8.05 10.05 23.56
C PHE A 4 6.89 10.55 24.42
N SER A 5 6.10 11.45 23.86
CA SER A 5 4.73 11.72 24.28
C SER A 5 3.81 10.71 23.63
N GLU A 6 2.80 10.24 24.37
CA GLU A 6 1.76 9.36 23.86
C GLU A 6 0.46 10.14 23.72
N ILE A 7 -0.22 9.95 22.60
CA ILE A 7 -1.52 10.52 22.30
C ILE A 7 -2.45 9.36 22.00
N ILE A 8 -3.55 9.24 22.73
CA ILE A 8 -4.53 8.18 22.53
C ILE A 8 -5.72 8.72 21.72
N ASP A 9 -6.13 7.93 20.76
CA ASP A 9 -7.31 8.09 19.92
C ASP A 9 -8.04 6.74 19.83
N ARG A 10 -9.13 6.66 19.09
CA ARG A 10 -9.93 5.43 19.01
C ARG A 10 -10.71 5.34 17.70
N TRP A 11 -10.73 4.15 17.13
CA TRP A 11 -11.68 3.79 16.11
C TRP A 11 -12.48 2.56 16.56
N LYS A 12 -13.77 2.77 16.88
CA LYS A 12 -14.64 1.73 17.48
C LYS A 12 -14.00 1.16 18.76
N ASP A 13 -13.71 -0.13 18.78
CA ASP A 13 -13.02 -0.84 19.86
C ASP A 13 -11.49 -0.95 19.66
N VAL A 14 -10.96 -0.46 18.53
CA VAL A 14 -9.52 -0.39 18.28
C VAL A 14 -8.94 0.85 18.95
N GLU A 15 -7.99 0.64 19.86
CA GLU A 15 -7.19 1.75 20.40
C GLU A 15 -6.20 2.22 19.34
N ILE A 16 -6.12 3.54 19.15
CA ILE A 16 -5.11 4.17 18.29
C ILE A 16 -4.17 4.96 19.21
N ALA A 17 -2.85 4.81 18.98
CA ALA A 17 -1.86 5.59 19.71
C ALA A 17 -0.88 6.28 18.77
N TYR A 18 -0.54 7.52 19.05
CA TYR A 18 0.51 8.25 18.35
C TYR A 18 1.64 8.57 19.32
N TYR A 19 2.86 8.25 18.91
CA TYR A 19 4.07 8.54 19.67
C TYR A 19 4.91 9.55 18.90
N CYS A 20 5.24 10.66 19.55
CA CYS A 20 6.07 11.71 18.96
C CYS A 20 7.05 12.27 19.98
N GLU A 21 8.04 13.01 19.52
CA GLU A 21 8.92 13.78 20.37
C GLU A 21 8.10 14.77 21.23
N ARG A 22 8.55 14.96 22.48
CA ARG A 22 7.88 15.89 23.41
C ARG A 22 7.83 17.30 22.87
N GLY A 23 6.67 17.94 22.99
CA GLY A 23 6.40 19.27 22.44
C GLY A 23 5.90 19.27 21.00
N ARG A 24 5.79 18.11 20.35
CA ARG A 24 5.26 17.94 18.99
C ARG A 24 3.86 17.29 18.95
N GLU A 25 3.17 17.24 20.09
CA GLU A 25 1.88 16.52 20.24
C GLU A 25 0.81 17.07 19.29
N GLU A 26 0.74 18.40 19.14
CA GLU A 26 -0.24 19.02 18.23
C GLU A 26 0.11 18.80 16.76
N ASP A 27 1.40 18.70 16.43
CA ASP A 27 1.85 18.36 15.09
C ASP A 27 1.50 16.91 14.75
N ALA A 28 1.69 15.98 15.71
CA ALA A 28 1.29 14.59 15.57
C ALA A 28 -0.23 14.44 15.40
N ARG A 29 -1.05 15.17 16.16
CA ARG A 29 -2.51 15.19 16.01
C ARG A 29 -2.93 15.62 14.60
N ARG A 30 -2.24 16.59 14.00
CA ARG A 30 -2.51 17.03 12.63
C ARG A 30 -2.07 16.01 11.60
N GLY A 31 -0.83 15.54 11.69
CA GLY A 31 -0.27 14.61 10.73
C GLY A 31 -0.97 13.25 10.70
N PHE A 32 -1.48 12.80 11.85
CA PHE A 32 -2.18 11.50 11.96
C PHE A 32 -3.71 11.63 12.05
N ALA A 33 -4.26 12.82 11.80
CA ALA A 33 -5.69 13.09 11.96
C ALA A 33 -6.63 12.16 11.19
N LYS A 34 -6.16 11.62 10.05
CA LYS A 34 -6.99 10.78 9.18
C LYS A 34 -6.86 9.28 9.46
N THR A 35 -6.09 8.87 10.45
CA THR A 35 -5.87 7.45 10.77
C THR A 35 -7.16 6.68 11.02
N ALA A 36 -8.07 7.19 11.85
CA ALA A 36 -9.35 6.55 12.12
C ALA A 36 -10.24 6.47 10.87
N LYS A 37 -10.22 7.51 10.02
CA LYS A 37 -10.93 7.52 8.73
C LYS A 37 -10.36 6.47 7.76
N ALA A 38 -9.04 6.32 7.70
CA ALA A 38 -8.39 5.32 6.86
C ALA A 38 -8.68 3.88 7.35
N LEU A 39 -8.68 3.64 8.68
CA LEU A 39 -9.11 2.36 9.28
C LEU A 39 -10.53 1.98 8.87
N GLU A 40 -11.48 2.93 8.95
CA GLU A 40 -12.87 2.74 8.53
C GLU A 40 -12.95 2.43 7.03
N PHE A 41 -12.29 3.26 6.22
CA PHE A 41 -12.29 3.13 4.77
C PHE A 41 -11.77 1.77 4.31
N PHE A 42 -10.57 1.35 4.77
CA PHE A 42 -9.98 0.09 4.35
C PHE A 42 -10.76 -1.12 4.85
N SER A 43 -11.23 -1.08 6.11
CA SER A 43 -12.09 -2.16 6.63
C SER A 43 -13.34 -2.38 5.78
N ASN A 44 -13.96 -1.29 5.32
CA ASN A 44 -15.16 -1.35 4.47
C ASN A 44 -14.82 -1.75 3.03
N SER A 45 -13.78 -1.16 2.45
CA SER A 45 -13.37 -1.41 1.05
C SER A 45 -12.95 -2.85 0.81
N PHE A 46 -12.20 -3.44 1.75
CA PHE A 46 -11.78 -4.83 1.66
C PHE A 46 -12.83 -5.83 2.17
N GLY A 47 -13.86 -5.36 2.89
CA GLY A 47 -14.84 -6.21 3.55
C GLY A 47 -14.22 -7.10 4.64
N VAL A 48 -13.04 -6.75 5.13
CA VAL A 48 -12.30 -7.41 6.20
C VAL A 48 -11.91 -6.34 7.21
N ARG A 49 -12.51 -6.41 8.40
CA ARG A 49 -12.20 -5.45 9.46
C ARG A 49 -10.72 -5.47 9.81
N TYR A 50 -10.17 -4.32 10.24
CA TYR A 50 -8.82 -4.23 10.80
C TYR A 50 -8.59 -5.37 11.81
N PRO A 51 -7.54 -6.18 11.60
CA PRO A 51 -7.48 -7.51 12.24
C PRO A 51 -6.89 -7.50 13.66
N TYR A 52 -6.43 -6.36 14.16
CA TYR A 52 -5.73 -6.25 15.42
C TYR A 52 -6.50 -5.38 16.44
N PRO A 53 -6.25 -5.55 17.76
CA PRO A 53 -6.96 -4.79 18.80
C PRO A 53 -6.43 -3.36 18.97
N ARG A 54 -5.25 -3.06 18.43
CA ARG A 54 -4.56 -1.78 18.56
C ARG A 54 -3.88 -1.40 17.27
N TYR A 55 -3.79 -0.10 16.98
CA TYR A 55 -2.92 0.47 15.96
C TYR A 55 -2.11 1.62 16.53
N ALA A 56 -0.81 1.63 16.39
CA ALA A 56 0.03 2.74 16.82
C ALA A 56 0.91 3.24 15.67
N GLN A 57 1.28 4.51 15.74
CA GLN A 57 2.26 5.14 14.86
C GLN A 57 3.29 5.85 15.72
N VAL A 58 4.57 5.66 15.45
CA VAL A 58 5.67 6.35 16.12
C VAL A 58 6.44 7.17 15.09
N ALA A 59 6.43 8.50 15.27
CA ALA A 59 7.24 9.41 14.46
C ALA A 59 8.68 9.45 15.01
N VAL A 60 9.64 9.14 14.15
CA VAL A 60 11.05 8.95 14.54
C VAL A 60 11.94 9.81 13.65
N ALA A 61 12.85 10.57 14.27
CA ALA A 61 13.87 11.34 13.55
C ALA A 61 14.86 10.41 12.81
N ASP A 62 15.42 10.92 11.73
CA ASP A 62 16.40 10.22 10.89
C ASP A 62 15.89 8.88 10.30
N PHE A 63 14.58 8.74 10.14
CA PHE A 63 13.95 7.57 9.54
C PHE A 63 13.27 7.99 8.21
N PRO A 64 13.71 7.44 7.06
CA PRO A 64 13.10 7.77 5.77
C PRO A 64 11.84 6.94 5.53
N GLY A 65 10.71 7.59 5.21
CA GLY A 65 9.45 6.92 4.88
C GLY A 65 8.76 6.30 6.09
N GLY A 66 8.24 5.10 5.92
CA GLY A 66 7.55 4.32 6.95
C GLY A 66 8.05 2.88 7.03
N MET A 67 7.57 2.16 8.02
CA MET A 67 7.75 0.71 8.17
C MET A 67 6.56 0.13 8.93
N GLU A 68 5.94 -0.84 8.33
CA GLU A 68 4.66 -1.43 8.71
C GLU A 68 4.73 -2.40 9.89
N HIS A 69 5.60 -2.18 10.87
CA HIS A 69 5.68 -3.05 12.04
C HIS A 69 4.28 -3.32 12.61
N THR A 70 3.94 -4.58 12.73
CA THR A 70 2.59 -5.01 13.11
C THR A 70 2.10 -4.29 14.37
N THR A 71 0.99 -3.58 14.27
CA THR A 71 0.33 -2.78 15.30
C THR A 71 1.09 -1.55 15.81
N CYS A 72 2.31 -1.29 15.32
CA CYS A 72 3.09 -0.12 15.73
C CYS A 72 3.99 0.36 14.57
N THR A 73 3.38 0.99 13.58
CA THR A 73 4.06 1.55 12.41
C THR A 73 5.10 2.59 12.82
N THR A 74 6.31 2.47 12.28
CA THR A 74 7.32 3.52 12.39
C THR A 74 7.14 4.49 11.22
N GLN A 75 7.10 5.78 11.52
CA GLN A 75 6.94 6.84 10.53
C GLN A 75 8.11 7.82 10.62
N THR A 76 8.47 8.44 9.51
CA THR A 76 9.35 9.60 9.52
C THR A 76 8.77 10.73 10.37
N ASP A 77 9.61 11.50 11.06
CA ASP A 77 9.17 12.69 11.81
C ASP A 77 8.65 13.83 10.90
N ALA A 78 8.82 13.73 9.59
CA ALA A 78 8.15 14.59 8.61
C ALA A 78 6.61 14.48 8.69
N CYS A 79 6.06 13.38 9.24
CA CYS A 79 4.63 13.23 9.54
C CYS A 79 4.14 14.17 10.66
N LEU A 80 5.03 14.78 11.43
CA LEU A 80 4.69 15.76 12.43
C LEU A 80 4.46 17.14 11.75
N ILE A 81 3.22 17.36 11.30
CA ILE A 81 2.87 18.51 10.46
C ILE A 81 2.58 19.75 11.33
N SER A 82 3.40 20.80 11.18
CA SER A 82 3.15 22.07 11.87
C SER A 82 1.84 22.73 11.37
N LYS A 83 1.26 23.62 12.19
CA LYS A 83 0.06 24.35 11.80
C LYS A 83 0.24 25.14 10.48
N GLN A 84 1.43 25.64 10.24
CA GLN A 84 1.74 26.39 9.03
C GLN A 84 1.88 25.46 7.81
N ALA A 85 2.62 24.36 7.95
CA ALA A 85 2.80 23.38 6.88
C ALA A 85 1.48 22.70 6.48
N SER A 86 0.52 22.54 7.40
CA SER A 86 -0.77 21.91 7.10
C SER A 86 -1.67 22.71 6.16
N LEU A 87 -1.27 23.90 5.75
CA LEU A 87 -2.01 24.70 4.76
C LEU A 87 -1.78 24.20 3.33
N ASP A 88 -0.65 23.55 3.08
CA ASP A 88 -0.24 23.12 1.73
C ASP A 88 0.46 21.75 1.66
N THR A 89 0.66 21.12 2.82
CA THR A 89 1.36 19.83 2.90
C THR A 89 0.61 18.85 3.80
N ASP A 90 0.51 17.60 3.35
CA ASP A 90 0.13 16.45 4.17
C ASP A 90 0.98 15.21 3.79
N LEU A 91 0.98 14.22 4.64
CA LEU A 91 1.58 12.92 4.42
C LEU A 91 0.54 11.79 4.56
N ASP A 92 -0.69 12.08 4.20
CA ASP A 92 -1.82 11.15 4.27
C ASP A 92 -1.57 9.88 3.46
N PHE A 93 -0.88 10.01 2.31
CA PHE A 93 -0.49 8.89 1.47
C PHE A 93 0.39 7.89 2.24
N LEU A 94 1.38 8.38 3.00
CA LEU A 94 2.26 7.51 3.79
C LEU A 94 1.49 6.84 4.94
N VAL A 95 0.62 7.59 5.64
CA VAL A 95 -0.25 7.02 6.68
C VAL A 95 -1.15 5.93 6.10
N ALA A 96 -1.71 6.13 4.91
CA ALA A 96 -2.56 5.16 4.24
C ALA A 96 -1.76 3.93 3.79
N HIS A 97 -0.56 4.12 3.24
CA HIS A 97 0.36 3.07 2.81
C HIS A 97 0.68 2.11 3.98
N GLU A 98 1.24 2.67 5.03
CA GLU A 98 1.68 1.89 6.19
C GLU A 98 0.50 1.22 6.94
N LEU A 99 -0.65 1.85 6.95
CA LEU A 99 -1.84 1.23 7.51
C LEU A 99 -2.35 0.07 6.63
N ALA A 100 -2.33 0.22 5.31
CA ALA A 100 -2.80 -0.83 4.38
C ALA A 100 -1.98 -2.11 4.49
N HIS A 101 -0.72 -2.01 4.83
CA HIS A 101 0.13 -3.16 5.11
C HIS A 101 -0.41 -4.09 6.20
N HIS A 102 -1.26 -3.61 7.10
CA HIS A 102 -1.87 -4.46 8.12
C HIS A 102 -2.81 -5.51 7.53
N TRP A 103 -3.26 -5.34 6.29
CA TRP A 103 -3.93 -6.38 5.49
C TRP A 103 -2.96 -7.04 4.50
N PHE A 104 -2.14 -6.23 3.77
CA PHE A 104 -1.23 -6.68 2.72
C PHE A 104 0.22 -6.55 3.19
N GLY A 105 0.73 -7.60 3.81
CA GLY A 105 2.05 -7.65 4.45
C GLY A 105 1.98 -8.32 5.82
N ASN A 106 1.05 -7.89 6.69
CA ASN A 106 0.97 -8.38 8.06
C ASN A 106 -0.10 -9.49 8.24
N LEU A 107 -1.32 -9.29 7.72
CA LEU A 107 -2.35 -10.33 7.77
C LEU A 107 -2.09 -11.43 6.74
N VAL A 108 -1.75 -11.03 5.53
CA VAL A 108 -1.33 -11.91 4.43
C VAL A 108 0.05 -11.45 4.00
N THR A 109 1.05 -12.33 4.10
CA THR A 109 2.48 -11.97 3.91
C THR A 109 3.01 -12.63 2.65
N CYS A 110 3.82 -11.96 1.84
CA CYS A 110 4.51 -12.61 0.72
C CYS A 110 5.44 -13.72 1.24
N ARG A 111 5.51 -14.85 0.53
CA ARG A 111 6.29 -16.02 0.93
C ARG A 111 7.79 -15.77 0.91
N ASP A 112 8.22 -15.04 -0.10
CA ASP A 112 9.60 -14.58 -0.25
C ASP A 112 9.63 -13.23 -0.97
N TRP A 113 10.79 -12.62 -1.03
CA TRP A 113 10.95 -11.27 -1.56
C TRP A 113 10.65 -11.14 -3.06
N SER A 114 10.67 -12.22 -3.84
CA SER A 114 10.28 -12.19 -5.25
C SER A 114 8.81 -11.81 -5.45
N HIS A 115 7.98 -12.04 -4.43
CA HIS A 115 6.56 -11.73 -4.40
C HIS A 115 6.21 -10.50 -3.55
N ALA A 116 7.20 -9.69 -3.15
CA ALA A 116 7.00 -8.53 -2.26
C ALA A 116 6.03 -7.46 -2.81
N TRP A 117 5.75 -7.46 -4.13
CA TRP A 117 4.74 -6.59 -4.72
C TRP A 117 3.32 -6.85 -4.18
N LEU A 118 3.08 -8.05 -3.62
CA LEU A 118 1.83 -8.38 -2.93
C LEU A 118 1.68 -7.62 -1.60
N ASN A 119 2.78 -7.12 -1.05
CA ASN A 119 2.79 -6.21 0.08
C ASN A 119 2.80 -4.77 -0.46
N GLU A 120 3.87 -4.35 -1.10
CA GLU A 120 4.15 -2.96 -1.47
C GLU A 120 3.25 -2.42 -2.59
N GLY A 121 3.03 -3.22 -3.63
CA GLY A 121 2.14 -2.81 -4.72
C GLY A 121 0.69 -2.62 -4.24
N PHE A 122 0.22 -3.46 -3.31
CA PHE A 122 -1.09 -3.25 -2.68
C PHE A 122 -1.10 -2.01 -1.78
N ALA A 123 -0.07 -1.79 -0.96
CA ALA A 123 0.00 -0.63 -0.08
C ALA A 123 0.02 0.67 -0.90
N THR A 124 0.85 0.75 -1.94
CA THR A 124 0.89 1.89 -2.86
C THR A 124 -0.47 2.10 -3.57
N TYR A 125 -1.11 1.02 -4.00
CA TYR A 125 -2.45 1.15 -4.59
C TYR A 125 -3.49 1.65 -3.58
N CYS A 126 -3.33 1.33 -2.31
CA CYS A 126 -4.19 1.82 -1.24
C CYS A 126 -4.03 3.33 -0.97
N GLU A 127 -2.87 3.93 -1.27
CA GLU A 127 -2.69 5.39 -1.28
C GLU A 127 -3.68 6.04 -2.27
N PHE A 128 -3.71 5.53 -3.51
CA PHE A 128 -4.68 5.97 -4.52
C PHE A 128 -6.12 5.78 -4.06
N LEU A 129 -6.48 4.61 -3.56
CA LEU A 129 -7.84 4.31 -3.11
C LEU A 129 -8.29 5.24 -1.97
N PHE A 130 -7.41 5.52 -1.03
CA PHE A 130 -7.71 6.43 0.06
C PHE A 130 -7.79 7.89 -0.42
N ALA A 131 -6.89 8.31 -1.30
CA ALA A 131 -6.95 9.64 -1.91
C ALA A 131 -8.23 9.85 -2.72
N GLU A 132 -8.68 8.84 -3.50
CA GLU A 132 -9.94 8.85 -4.25
C GLU A 132 -11.14 9.06 -3.30
N HIS A 133 -11.12 8.39 -2.14
CA HIS A 133 -12.16 8.52 -1.12
C HIS A 133 -12.11 9.86 -0.36
N ASP A 134 -10.92 10.34 -0.03
CA ASP A 134 -10.71 11.50 0.87
C ASP A 134 -10.70 12.84 0.13
N LYS A 135 -10.06 12.89 -1.03
CA LYS A 135 -9.78 14.11 -1.80
C LYS A 135 -10.53 14.17 -3.14
N GLY A 136 -11.15 13.05 -3.54
CA GLY A 136 -11.85 12.91 -4.81
C GLY A 136 -10.98 12.39 -5.95
N ARG A 137 -11.66 11.97 -7.03
CA ARG A 137 -11.08 11.26 -8.16
C ARG A 137 -9.98 12.06 -8.88
N ASP A 138 -10.21 13.33 -9.17
CA ASP A 138 -9.26 14.13 -9.95
C ASP A 138 -7.91 14.28 -9.22
N GLN A 139 -7.96 14.50 -7.91
CA GLN A 139 -6.75 14.62 -7.10
C GLN A 139 -6.01 13.29 -6.99
N ALA A 140 -6.74 12.18 -6.84
CA ALA A 140 -6.16 10.85 -6.81
C ALA A 140 -5.53 10.48 -8.16
N ASP A 141 -6.21 10.74 -9.27
CA ASP A 141 -5.68 10.46 -10.60
C ASP A 141 -4.42 11.27 -10.90
N TYR A 142 -4.36 12.54 -10.46
CA TYR A 142 -3.18 13.38 -10.60
C TYR A 142 -1.96 12.79 -9.86
N ALA A 143 -2.13 12.44 -8.59
CA ALA A 143 -1.05 11.85 -7.80
C ALA A 143 -0.62 10.49 -8.37
N PHE A 144 -1.56 9.66 -8.78
CA PHE A 144 -1.28 8.33 -9.34
C PHE A 144 -0.61 8.40 -10.73
N ASP A 145 -0.84 9.47 -11.49
CA ASP A 145 -0.14 9.71 -12.76
C ASP A 145 1.34 10.06 -12.52
N ASP A 146 1.69 10.73 -11.43
CA ASP A 146 3.08 10.96 -11.01
C ASP A 146 3.80 9.65 -10.70
N ASP A 147 3.13 8.68 -10.08
CA ASP A 147 3.67 7.32 -9.86
C ASP A 147 3.99 6.64 -11.18
N ARG A 148 3.08 6.74 -12.16
CA ARG A 148 3.29 6.21 -13.51
C ARG A 148 4.51 6.82 -14.18
N HIS A 149 4.67 8.14 -14.09
CA HIS A 149 5.81 8.85 -14.64
C HIS A 149 7.12 8.44 -13.95
N SER A 150 7.08 8.28 -12.63
CA SER A 150 8.22 7.83 -11.83
C SER A 150 8.68 6.43 -12.24
N TYR A 151 7.74 5.49 -12.42
CA TYR A 151 8.03 4.16 -12.93
C TYR A 151 8.65 4.21 -14.34
N PHE A 152 8.03 4.91 -15.29
CA PHE A 152 8.56 4.98 -16.66
C PHE A 152 9.94 5.61 -16.73
N LYS A 153 10.22 6.61 -15.90
CA LYS A 153 11.54 7.22 -15.80
C LYS A 153 12.60 6.22 -15.35
N GLU A 154 12.31 5.42 -14.32
CA GLU A 154 13.24 4.41 -13.83
C GLU A 154 13.43 3.30 -14.86
N ASP A 155 12.36 2.77 -15.44
CA ASP A 155 12.37 1.70 -16.46
C ASP A 155 13.18 2.09 -17.70
N ALA A 156 13.08 3.35 -18.14
CA ALA A 156 13.80 3.85 -19.31
C ALA A 156 15.26 4.26 -19.04
N GLN A 157 15.57 4.75 -17.83
CA GLN A 157 16.86 5.38 -17.55
C GLN A 157 17.82 4.55 -16.70
N ARG A 158 17.31 3.58 -15.94
CA ARG A 158 18.13 2.77 -15.03
C ARG A 158 18.19 1.32 -15.44
N TYR A 159 17.08 0.62 -15.35
CA TYR A 159 16.97 -0.80 -15.71
C TYR A 159 15.50 -1.21 -15.84
N ARG A 160 15.30 -2.30 -16.54
CA ARG A 160 14.00 -2.95 -16.71
C ARG A 160 14.04 -4.35 -16.11
N ARG A 161 13.02 -4.71 -15.37
CA ARG A 161 12.85 -6.05 -14.81
C ARG A 161 11.37 -6.45 -14.72
N PRO A 162 11.03 -7.75 -14.62
CA PRO A 162 9.70 -8.16 -14.19
C PRO A 162 9.42 -7.72 -12.74
N ILE A 163 8.14 -7.59 -12.38
CA ILE A 163 7.76 -7.33 -10.98
C ILE A 163 8.18 -8.50 -10.11
N VAL A 164 7.77 -9.72 -10.49
CA VAL A 164 8.21 -10.95 -9.84
C VAL A 164 9.56 -11.36 -10.39
N SER A 165 10.58 -11.35 -9.55
CA SER A 165 11.94 -11.75 -9.92
C SER A 165 12.61 -12.49 -8.77
N SER A 166 13.09 -13.70 -9.04
CA SER A 166 13.93 -14.48 -8.12
C SER A 166 15.43 -14.20 -8.29
N GLN A 167 15.78 -13.34 -9.26
CA GLN A 167 17.17 -13.00 -9.54
C GLN A 167 17.55 -11.68 -8.89
N TYR A 168 17.95 -11.73 -7.64
CA TYR A 168 18.45 -10.59 -6.88
C TYR A 168 19.61 -10.99 -5.97
N LYS A 169 20.56 -10.09 -5.79
CA LYS A 169 21.71 -10.34 -4.90
C LYS A 169 21.33 -10.13 -3.42
N TYR A 170 20.50 -9.12 -3.17
CA TYR A 170 20.01 -8.76 -1.84
C TYR A 170 18.55 -8.31 -1.95
N PRO A 171 17.68 -8.58 -0.95
CA PRO A 171 16.27 -8.22 -1.01
C PRO A 171 16.00 -6.74 -1.32
N TRP A 172 16.78 -5.82 -0.74
CA TRP A 172 16.56 -4.37 -0.90
C TRP A 172 16.74 -3.85 -2.33
N VAL A 173 17.38 -4.60 -3.25
CA VAL A 173 17.46 -4.18 -4.66
C VAL A 173 16.13 -4.34 -5.41
N LEU A 174 15.17 -5.07 -4.82
CA LEU A 174 13.82 -5.22 -5.36
C LEU A 174 12.89 -4.07 -4.96
N PHE A 175 13.24 -3.28 -3.95
CA PHE A 175 12.41 -2.16 -3.47
C PHE A 175 12.61 -0.93 -4.34
N ASP A 176 12.04 -0.97 -5.53
CA ASP A 176 12.16 -0.01 -6.62
C ASP A 176 10.80 0.34 -7.22
N ARG A 177 10.76 1.18 -8.25
CA ARG A 177 9.52 1.60 -8.92
C ARG A 177 8.77 0.47 -9.63
N HIS A 178 9.42 -0.66 -9.90
CA HIS A 178 8.75 -1.85 -10.42
C HIS A 178 7.91 -2.55 -9.34
N LEU A 179 8.39 -2.54 -8.09
CA LEU A 179 7.70 -3.17 -6.98
C LEU A 179 6.48 -2.34 -6.53
N TYR A 180 6.70 -1.05 -6.29
CA TYR A 180 5.72 -0.10 -5.76
C TYR A 180 4.75 0.38 -6.85
N GLU A 181 5.19 1.31 -7.66
CA GLU A 181 4.34 2.04 -8.60
C GLU A 181 3.81 1.16 -9.73
N LYS A 182 4.67 0.35 -10.38
CA LYS A 182 4.18 -0.59 -11.40
C LYS A 182 3.26 -1.64 -10.77
N GLY A 183 3.58 -2.13 -9.56
CA GLY A 183 2.72 -3.05 -8.82
C GLY A 183 1.33 -2.47 -8.60
N ALA A 184 1.25 -1.22 -8.13
CA ALA A 184 0.00 -0.50 -7.93
C ALA A 184 -0.78 -0.29 -9.24
N TRP A 185 -0.11 0.08 -10.33
CA TRP A 185 -0.75 0.23 -11.64
C TRP A 185 -1.30 -1.08 -12.19
N VAL A 186 -0.62 -2.20 -11.96
CA VAL A 186 -1.13 -3.53 -12.35
C VAL A 186 -2.42 -3.85 -11.58
N LEU A 187 -2.49 -3.55 -10.29
CA LEU A 187 -3.70 -3.74 -9.50
C LEU A 187 -4.85 -2.83 -9.97
N HIS A 188 -4.54 -1.59 -10.34
CA HIS A 188 -5.52 -0.65 -10.92
C HIS A 188 -6.09 -1.15 -12.25
N MET A 189 -5.23 -1.63 -13.14
CA MET A 189 -5.66 -2.25 -14.41
C MET A 189 -6.49 -3.50 -14.16
N LEU A 190 -6.11 -4.32 -13.19
CA LEU A 190 -6.87 -5.51 -12.81
C LEU A 190 -8.26 -5.13 -12.29
N ARG A 191 -8.37 -4.16 -11.36
CA ARG A 191 -9.66 -3.64 -10.87
C ARG A 191 -10.53 -3.14 -12.02
N SER A 192 -9.95 -2.38 -12.96
CA SER A 192 -10.66 -1.86 -14.14
C SER A 192 -11.18 -2.99 -15.04
N GLN A 193 -10.40 -4.06 -15.22
CA GLN A 193 -10.80 -5.22 -16.03
C GLN A 193 -11.89 -6.05 -15.36
N LEU A 194 -11.84 -6.22 -14.04
CA LEU A 194 -12.79 -7.05 -13.29
C LEU A 194 -14.12 -6.33 -13.00
N GLY A 195 -14.08 -5.03 -12.91
CA GLY A 195 -15.15 -4.18 -12.36
C GLY A 195 -15.18 -4.22 -10.83
N GLU A 196 -15.80 -3.21 -10.24
CA GLU A 196 -15.76 -2.95 -8.79
C GLU A 196 -16.28 -4.11 -7.94
N GLU A 197 -17.37 -4.73 -8.36
CA GLU A 197 -18.00 -5.81 -7.59
C GLU A 197 -17.10 -7.05 -7.51
N ASN A 198 -16.55 -7.49 -8.65
CA ASN A 198 -15.67 -8.66 -8.70
C ASN A 198 -14.34 -8.37 -8.00
N TRP A 199 -13.79 -7.17 -8.17
CA TRP A 199 -12.61 -6.72 -7.44
C TRP A 199 -12.80 -6.87 -5.94
N ARG A 200 -13.87 -6.28 -5.38
CA ARG A 200 -14.16 -6.36 -3.93
C ARG A 200 -14.33 -7.81 -3.44
N LYS A 201 -15.04 -8.62 -4.20
CA LYS A 201 -15.23 -10.06 -3.87
C LYS A 201 -13.89 -10.79 -3.86
N ALA A 202 -13.05 -10.56 -4.87
CA ALA A 202 -11.75 -11.21 -5.00
C ALA A 202 -10.81 -10.81 -3.86
N ILE A 203 -10.67 -9.52 -3.57
CA ILE A 203 -9.82 -9.02 -2.49
C ILE A 203 -10.29 -9.54 -1.13
N ARG A 204 -11.60 -9.48 -0.86
CA ARG A 204 -12.16 -10.05 0.37
C ARG A 204 -11.86 -11.54 0.50
N SER A 205 -12.05 -12.30 -0.57
CA SER A 205 -11.79 -13.74 -0.59
C SER A 205 -10.31 -14.04 -0.33
N TYR A 206 -9.41 -13.31 -1.00
CA TYR A 206 -7.97 -13.42 -0.83
C TYR A 206 -7.55 -13.20 0.63
N LEU A 207 -7.96 -12.09 1.24
CA LEU A 207 -7.61 -11.74 2.62
C LEU A 207 -8.19 -12.73 3.65
N LEU A 208 -9.39 -13.27 3.42
CA LEU A 208 -10.02 -14.23 4.35
C LEU A 208 -9.40 -15.62 4.21
N HIS A 209 -9.12 -16.05 2.97
CA HIS A 209 -8.59 -17.39 2.71
C HIS A 209 -7.15 -17.54 3.20
N PHE A 210 -6.33 -16.51 2.94
CA PHE A 210 -4.91 -16.54 3.30
C PHE A 210 -4.58 -15.81 4.61
N ARG A 211 -5.57 -15.55 5.44
CA ARG A 211 -5.34 -14.93 6.74
C ARG A 211 -4.28 -15.66 7.55
N ASN A 212 -3.26 -14.93 8.01
CA ASN A 212 -2.10 -15.43 8.76
C ASN A 212 -1.28 -16.49 8.00
N GLN A 213 -1.27 -16.40 6.67
CA GLN A 213 -0.51 -17.29 5.80
C GLN A 213 0.44 -16.50 4.90
N SER A 214 1.43 -17.22 4.38
CA SER A 214 2.34 -16.71 3.36
C SER A 214 1.84 -17.10 1.97
N VAL A 215 1.93 -16.17 1.01
CA VAL A 215 1.37 -16.27 -0.35
C VAL A 215 2.38 -15.96 -1.43
N GLU A 216 2.08 -16.48 -2.62
CA GLU A 216 2.76 -16.15 -3.87
C GLU A 216 1.79 -15.46 -4.84
N THR A 217 2.32 -14.90 -5.90
CA THR A 217 1.51 -14.28 -6.97
C THR A 217 0.47 -15.24 -7.57
N THR A 218 0.79 -16.53 -7.63
CA THR A 218 -0.12 -17.59 -8.12
C THR A 218 -1.35 -17.76 -7.24
N ASP A 219 -1.25 -17.49 -5.93
CA ASP A 219 -2.37 -17.56 -4.99
C ASP A 219 -3.38 -16.43 -5.23
N LEU A 220 -2.88 -15.21 -5.50
CA LEU A 220 -3.74 -14.10 -5.93
C LEU A 220 -4.43 -14.41 -7.25
N ILE A 221 -3.69 -14.90 -8.26
CA ILE A 221 -4.24 -15.26 -9.57
C ILE A 221 -5.36 -16.29 -9.41
N ALA A 222 -5.08 -17.39 -8.70
CA ALA A 222 -6.05 -18.46 -8.49
C ALA A 222 -7.32 -17.96 -7.79
N THR A 223 -7.18 -17.06 -6.80
CA THR A 223 -8.31 -16.46 -6.11
C THR A 223 -9.16 -15.62 -7.05
N VAL A 224 -8.53 -14.74 -7.84
CA VAL A 224 -9.26 -13.86 -8.77
C VAL A 224 -9.95 -14.68 -9.85
N GLU A 225 -9.27 -15.68 -10.43
CA GLU A 225 -9.83 -16.58 -11.45
C GLU A 225 -11.02 -17.39 -10.89
N ALA A 226 -10.94 -17.89 -9.65
CA ALA A 226 -12.03 -18.63 -9.01
C ALA A 226 -13.27 -17.75 -8.77
N ILE A 227 -13.09 -16.50 -8.39
CA ILE A 227 -14.20 -15.57 -8.13
C ILE A 227 -14.86 -15.08 -9.42
N THR A 228 -14.07 -14.86 -10.48
CA THR A 228 -14.55 -14.17 -11.70
C THR A 228 -14.86 -15.12 -12.85
N GLY A 229 -14.34 -16.35 -12.82
CA GLY A 229 -14.38 -17.28 -13.94
C GLY A 229 -13.51 -16.85 -15.14
N GLN A 230 -12.75 -15.77 -15.02
CA GLN A 230 -11.88 -15.26 -16.08
C GLN A 230 -10.53 -15.94 -16.06
N ASN A 231 -9.94 -16.19 -17.25
CA ASN A 231 -8.55 -16.63 -17.34
C ASN A 231 -7.63 -15.40 -17.40
N LEU A 232 -6.86 -15.17 -16.38
CA LEU A 232 -6.00 -13.99 -16.21
C LEU A 232 -4.51 -14.29 -16.43
N ARG A 233 -4.15 -15.52 -16.80
CA ARG A 233 -2.75 -15.92 -17.00
C ARG A 233 -2.01 -15.02 -17.99
N ARG A 234 -2.68 -14.62 -19.09
CA ARG A 234 -2.08 -13.72 -20.08
C ARG A 234 -1.82 -12.33 -19.49
N PHE A 235 -2.76 -11.80 -18.71
CA PHE A 235 -2.62 -10.52 -18.03
C PHE A 235 -1.42 -10.52 -17.09
N PHE A 236 -1.38 -11.46 -16.14
CA PHE A 236 -0.30 -11.52 -15.17
C PHE A 236 1.05 -11.87 -15.80
N ASN A 237 1.09 -12.74 -16.81
CA ASN A 237 2.32 -13.01 -17.54
C ASN A 237 2.88 -11.75 -18.18
N GLN A 238 2.04 -10.97 -18.85
CA GLN A 238 2.45 -9.73 -19.53
C GLN A 238 2.93 -8.65 -18.56
N TRP A 239 2.23 -8.45 -17.47
CA TRP A 239 2.47 -7.28 -16.59
C TRP A 239 3.37 -7.57 -15.40
N VAL A 240 3.40 -8.80 -14.93
CA VAL A 240 4.09 -9.19 -13.69
C VAL A 240 5.33 -10.05 -13.96
N SER A 241 5.24 -11.03 -14.88
CA SER A 241 6.28 -12.04 -15.06
C SER A 241 7.28 -11.71 -16.16
N VAL A 242 6.99 -10.76 -17.07
CA VAL A 242 7.85 -10.37 -18.18
C VAL A 242 8.38 -8.97 -17.96
N GLY A 243 9.70 -8.79 -18.14
CA GLY A 243 10.34 -7.47 -18.02
C GLY A 243 10.08 -6.55 -19.22
N GLU A 244 9.83 -7.11 -20.41
CA GLU A 244 9.51 -6.36 -21.63
C GLU A 244 8.03 -6.46 -21.97
N VAL A 245 7.36 -5.33 -22.04
CA VAL A 245 6.01 -5.23 -22.60
C VAL A 245 6.16 -5.18 -24.13
N GLN A 246 5.91 -6.30 -24.83
CA GLN A 246 5.78 -6.28 -26.28
C GLN A 246 4.44 -5.63 -26.65
N ILE A 247 4.46 -4.33 -26.90
CA ILE A 247 3.35 -3.64 -27.55
C ILE A 247 3.36 -4.09 -29.01
N LYS A 248 2.55 -5.08 -29.34
CA LYS A 248 2.26 -5.38 -30.76
C LYS A 248 1.38 -4.25 -31.28
N THR A 249 1.99 -3.26 -31.91
CA THR A 249 1.25 -2.36 -32.80
C THR A 249 0.65 -3.23 -33.92
N ARG A 250 -0.69 -3.27 -33.97
CA ARG A 250 -1.36 -3.81 -35.17
C ARG A 250 -1.04 -2.84 -36.32
N THR A 251 -0.20 -3.28 -37.24
CA THR A 251 -0.14 -2.71 -38.60
C THR A 251 -1.43 -3.03 -39.33
#